data_16ed747bdfba467c1ddf0b3573234d3b
#
_entry.id   16ed747bdfba467c1ddf0b3573234d3b
#
_cell.length_a   1.000
_cell.length_b   1.000
_cell.length_c   1.000
_cell.angle_alpha   90.00
_cell.angle_beta   90.00
_cell.angle_gamma   90.00
#
_symmetry.space_group_name_H-M   'P 1'
#
loop_
_entity.id
_entity.type
_entity.pdbx_description
1 polymer ?
#
loop_
_entity_poly.entity_id
_entity_poly.type
_entity_poly.pdbx_seq_one_letter_code
_entity_poly.pdbx_strand_id
1 'polypeptide(L)'
;MLFRSDILFDIDWQGTQQLEYAFRTDRVRIFILPPSMPELEQRLHDRGTDSDEVIDFRMRRAAVEIGHWAEYDYVLINDDVERCSRDVQAIVTAERLHRERQPYLMQFVRELVARPN
;
A
#
# COMPACT_ATOMS: atom_id res chain seq x y z
N MET A 1 16.32 17.29 -13.74
CA MET A 1 16.41 15.86 -13.39
C MET A 1 15.31 15.49 -12.42
N LEU A 2 14.58 14.46 -12.74
CA LEU A 2 13.54 14.00 -11.85
C LEU A 2 14.07 12.93 -10.92
N PHE A 3 13.95 13.18 -9.63
CA PHE A 3 14.28 12.18 -8.64
C PHE A 3 13.05 11.37 -8.33
N ARG A 4 13.24 10.08 -8.32
CA ARG A 4 12.21 9.17 -7.89
C ARG A 4 12.26 9.08 -6.38
N SER A 5 11.24 9.59 -5.74
CA SER A 5 11.10 9.43 -4.29
C SER A 5 9.84 8.65 -4.00
N ASP A 6 9.95 7.68 -3.12
CA ASP A 6 8.81 6.93 -2.64
C ASP A 6 8.28 7.60 -1.40
N ILE A 7 6.98 7.86 -1.41
CA ILE A 7 6.29 8.43 -0.25
C ILE A 7 5.31 7.40 0.26
N LEU A 8 5.44 7.07 1.55
CA LEU A 8 4.55 6.14 2.20
C LEU A 8 3.48 6.90 2.96
N PHE A 9 2.22 6.59 2.68
CA PHE A 9 1.07 7.14 3.39
C PHE A 9 0.39 6.05 4.19
N ASP A 10 0.08 6.34 5.44
CA ASP A 10 -0.78 5.50 6.27
C ASP A 10 -2.10 6.22 6.44
N ILE A 11 -3.06 5.90 5.56
CA ILE A 11 -4.32 6.62 5.48
C ILE A 11 -5.48 5.64 5.43
N ASP A 12 -6.66 6.12 5.83
CA ASP A 12 -7.88 5.33 5.74
C ASP A 12 -8.43 5.29 4.31
N TRP A 13 -9.49 4.53 4.11
CA TRP A 13 -10.10 4.38 2.80
C TRP A 13 -10.54 5.72 2.20
N GLN A 14 -11.09 6.62 3.02
CA GLN A 14 -11.53 7.93 2.54
C GLN A 14 -10.34 8.76 2.06
N GLY A 15 -9.24 8.74 2.81
CA GLY A 15 -8.00 9.41 2.38
C GLY A 15 -7.44 8.80 1.09
N THR A 16 -7.53 7.48 0.94
CA THR A 16 -7.12 6.79 -0.29
C THR A 16 -7.94 7.28 -1.48
N GLN A 17 -9.23 7.48 -1.32
CA GLN A 17 -10.09 8.00 -2.38
C GLN A 17 -9.67 9.41 -2.81
N GLN A 18 -9.33 10.26 -1.86
CA GLN A 18 -8.86 11.61 -2.15
C GLN A 18 -7.54 11.59 -2.91
N LEU A 19 -6.61 10.73 -2.50
CA LEU A 19 -5.34 10.57 -3.22
C LEU A 19 -5.55 10.02 -4.63
N GLU A 20 -6.50 9.12 -4.80
CA GLU A 20 -6.82 8.59 -6.10
C GLU A 20 -7.24 9.68 -7.07
N TYR A 21 -8.06 10.60 -6.61
CA TYR A 21 -8.49 11.71 -7.44
C TYR A 21 -7.33 12.63 -7.81
N ALA A 22 -6.40 12.88 -6.88
CA ALA A 22 -5.30 13.81 -7.08
C ALA A 22 -4.12 13.20 -7.84
N PHE A 23 -3.80 11.91 -7.61
CA PHE A 23 -2.58 11.27 -8.10
C PHE A 23 -2.86 9.89 -8.69
N ARG A 24 -3.75 9.83 -9.66
CA ARG A 24 -4.26 8.57 -10.19
C ARG A 24 -3.19 7.62 -10.71
N THR A 25 -2.12 8.14 -11.34
CA THR A 25 -1.13 7.32 -12.04
C THR A 25 0.14 7.04 -11.24
N ASP A 26 0.38 7.79 -10.16
CA ASP A 26 1.66 7.76 -9.46
C ASP A 26 1.61 7.07 -8.11
N ARG A 27 0.57 6.31 -7.83
CA ARG A 27 0.40 5.67 -6.53
C ARG A 27 0.15 4.18 -6.66
N VAL A 28 0.54 3.48 -5.61
CA VAL A 28 0.25 2.08 -5.41
C VAL A 28 -0.45 1.95 -4.07
N ARG A 29 -1.57 1.25 -4.05
CA ARG A 29 -2.37 1.05 -2.84
C ARG A 29 -2.20 -0.38 -2.36
N ILE A 30 -1.72 -0.50 -1.15
CA ILE A 30 -1.53 -1.81 -0.51
C ILE A 30 -2.46 -1.87 0.70
N PHE A 31 -3.30 -2.90 0.73
CA PHE A 31 -4.17 -3.15 1.88
C PHE A 31 -3.62 -4.31 2.67
N ILE A 32 -3.43 -4.09 3.97
CA ILE A 32 -2.93 -5.12 4.86
C ILE A 32 -4.07 -5.58 5.75
N LEU A 33 -4.49 -6.83 5.55
CA LEU A 33 -5.58 -7.43 6.30
C LEU A 33 -5.08 -8.11 7.56
N PRO A 34 -5.85 -8.08 8.65
CA PRO A 34 -5.54 -8.93 9.79
C PRO A 34 -5.82 -10.40 9.43
N PRO A 35 -5.20 -11.36 10.14
CA PRO A 35 -5.45 -12.77 9.86
C PRO A 35 -6.86 -13.21 10.24
N SER A 36 -7.47 -12.53 11.21
CA SER A 36 -8.87 -12.76 11.60
C SER A 36 -9.38 -11.54 12.38
N MET A 37 -10.68 -11.38 12.44
CA MET A 37 -11.27 -10.31 13.25
C MET A 37 -11.04 -10.51 14.75
N PRO A 38 -11.16 -11.72 15.33
CA PRO A 38 -10.82 -11.91 16.72
C PRO A 38 -9.37 -11.53 17.05
N GLU A 39 -8.44 -11.82 16.16
CA GLU A 39 -7.05 -11.46 16.40
C GLU A 39 -6.82 -9.96 16.32
N LEU A 40 -7.50 -9.26 15.40
CA LEU A 40 -7.47 -7.81 15.36
C LEU A 40 -7.97 -7.22 16.67
N GLU A 41 -9.10 -7.73 17.18
CA GLU A 41 -9.65 -7.26 18.45
C GLU A 41 -8.68 -7.50 19.59
N GLN A 42 -8.04 -8.66 19.64
CA GLN A 42 -7.05 -8.99 20.66
C GLN A 42 -5.87 -8.03 20.60
N ARG A 43 -5.38 -7.70 19.42
CA ARG A 43 -4.29 -6.73 19.25
C ARG A 43 -4.67 -5.35 19.76
N LEU A 44 -5.90 -4.93 19.55
CA LEU A 44 -6.39 -3.65 20.06
C LEU A 44 -6.47 -3.63 21.59
N HIS A 45 -6.91 -4.72 22.20
CA HIS A 45 -6.91 -4.87 23.66
C HIS A 45 -5.51 -4.89 24.23
N ASP A 46 -4.59 -5.58 23.58
CA ASP A 46 -3.21 -5.73 24.05
C ASP A 46 -2.45 -4.40 24.05
N ARG A 47 -2.83 -3.46 23.23
CA ARG A 47 -2.25 -2.11 23.25
C ARG A 47 -2.55 -1.38 24.55
N GLY A 48 -3.66 -1.70 25.19
CA GLY A 48 -4.01 -1.19 26.51
C GLY A 48 -4.31 0.29 26.60
N THR A 49 -4.41 0.97 25.49
CA THR A 49 -4.58 2.44 25.44
C THR A 49 -6.02 2.87 25.19
N ASP A 50 -6.87 1.95 24.76
CA ASP A 50 -8.24 2.27 24.36
C ASP A 50 -9.26 1.62 25.29
N SER A 51 -10.37 2.29 25.52
CA SER A 51 -11.53 1.73 26.22
C SER A 51 -12.22 0.69 25.34
N ASP A 52 -13.05 -0.14 25.96
CA ASP A 52 -13.84 -1.13 25.22
C ASP A 52 -14.74 -0.49 24.17
N GLU A 53 -15.25 0.70 24.46
CA GLU A 53 -16.09 1.43 23.52
C GLU A 53 -15.32 1.88 22.31
N VAL A 54 -14.09 2.35 22.50
CA VAL A 54 -13.21 2.76 21.42
C VAL A 54 -12.82 1.55 20.56
N ILE A 55 -12.49 0.42 21.20
CA ILE A 55 -12.16 -0.82 20.49
C ILE A 55 -13.34 -1.27 19.64
N ASP A 56 -14.54 -1.25 20.18
CA ASP A 56 -15.74 -1.63 19.45
C ASP A 56 -15.97 -0.73 18.22
N PHE A 57 -15.75 0.57 18.38
CA PHE A 57 -15.83 1.52 17.27
C PHE A 57 -14.78 1.20 16.19
N ARG A 58 -13.54 0.94 16.60
CA ARG A 58 -12.48 0.60 15.67
C ARG A 58 -12.74 -0.70 14.93
N MET A 59 -13.32 -1.69 15.60
CA MET A 59 -13.70 -2.94 14.96
C MET A 59 -14.76 -2.75 13.90
N ARG A 60 -15.74 -1.91 14.16
CA ARG A 60 -16.77 -1.58 13.17
C ARG A 60 -16.19 -0.85 11.96
N ARG A 61 -15.28 0.09 12.20
CA ARG A 61 -14.59 0.78 11.10
C ARG A 61 -13.76 -0.18 10.26
N ALA A 62 -13.04 -1.07 10.92
CA ALA A 62 -12.24 -2.07 10.22
C ALA A 62 -13.09 -2.93 9.30
N ALA A 63 -14.27 -3.34 9.76
CA ALA A 63 -15.17 -4.14 8.94
C ALA A 63 -15.61 -3.38 7.67
N VAL A 64 -15.88 -2.08 7.80
CA VAL A 64 -16.25 -1.25 6.65
C VAL A 64 -15.08 -1.12 5.68
N GLU A 65 -13.88 -0.85 6.19
CA GLU A 65 -12.68 -0.70 5.35
C GLU A 65 -12.34 -2.00 4.63
N ILE A 66 -12.45 -3.13 5.31
CA ILE A 66 -12.20 -4.45 4.71
C ILE A 66 -13.15 -4.70 3.55
N GLY A 67 -14.36 -4.20 3.62
CA GLY A 67 -15.32 -4.31 2.53
C GLY A 67 -14.87 -3.66 1.23
N HIS A 68 -13.92 -2.73 1.29
CA HIS A 68 -13.36 -2.04 0.12
C HIS A 68 -12.06 -2.67 -0.41
N TRP A 69 -11.75 -3.88 0.00
CA TRP A 69 -10.49 -4.55 -0.35
C TRP A 69 -10.21 -4.60 -1.86
N ALA A 70 -11.25 -4.75 -2.67
CA ALA A 70 -11.10 -4.88 -4.12
C ALA A 70 -10.68 -3.57 -4.81
N GLU A 71 -10.72 -2.45 -4.09
CA GLU A 71 -10.31 -1.16 -4.63
C GLU A 71 -8.80 -0.91 -4.49
N TYR A 72 -8.07 -1.83 -3.85
CA TYR A 72 -6.63 -1.72 -3.66
C TYR A 72 -5.87 -2.48 -4.73
N ASP A 73 -4.63 -2.06 -4.99
CA ASP A 73 -3.80 -2.69 -6.01
C ASP A 73 -3.20 -4.00 -5.53
N TYR A 74 -2.87 -4.06 -4.24
CA TYR A 74 -2.31 -5.24 -3.59
C TYR A 74 -3.01 -5.48 -2.27
N VAL A 75 -3.22 -6.73 -1.94
CA VAL A 75 -3.86 -7.12 -0.67
C VAL A 75 -2.99 -8.17 -0.02
N LEU A 76 -2.54 -7.89 1.19
CA LEU A 76 -1.69 -8.79 1.97
C LEU A 76 -2.41 -9.20 3.25
N ILE A 77 -2.09 -10.38 3.74
CA ILE A 77 -2.61 -10.87 5.02
C ILE A 77 -1.45 -10.85 6.01
N ASN A 78 -1.61 -10.11 7.10
CA ASN A 78 -0.59 -9.98 8.14
C ASN A 78 -0.76 -11.07 9.20
N ASP A 79 -0.48 -12.30 8.83
CA ASP A 79 -0.42 -13.43 9.76
C ASP A 79 1.02 -13.66 10.27
N ASP A 80 2.00 -13.06 9.60
CA ASP A 80 3.41 -13.08 9.98
C ASP A 80 4.01 -11.73 9.62
N VAL A 81 4.43 -10.97 10.63
CA VAL A 81 4.91 -9.60 10.44
C VAL A 81 6.14 -9.55 9.53
N GLU A 82 7.07 -10.50 9.72
CA GLU A 82 8.30 -10.50 8.92
C GLU A 82 8.00 -10.82 7.45
N ARG A 83 7.14 -11.79 7.20
CA ARG A 83 6.74 -12.13 5.84
C ARG A 83 5.98 -10.98 5.19
N CYS A 84 5.05 -10.36 5.93
CA CYS A 84 4.28 -9.22 5.43
C CYS A 84 5.21 -8.07 5.06
N SER A 85 6.20 -7.78 5.90
CA SER A 85 7.18 -6.73 5.63
C SER A 85 7.99 -7.04 4.36
N ARG A 86 8.41 -8.28 4.17
CA ARG A 86 9.12 -8.69 2.95
C ARG A 86 8.23 -8.54 1.71
N ASP A 87 6.95 -8.87 1.83
CA ASP A 87 6.01 -8.73 0.73
C ASP A 87 5.82 -7.28 0.34
N VAL A 88 5.71 -6.37 1.32
CA VAL A 88 5.64 -4.94 1.05
C VAL A 88 6.90 -4.47 0.32
N GLN A 89 8.08 -4.90 0.78
CA GLN A 89 9.34 -4.54 0.13
C GLN A 89 9.40 -5.08 -1.31
N ALA A 90 8.91 -6.29 -1.53
CA ALA A 90 8.86 -6.88 -2.86
C ALA A 90 7.97 -6.06 -3.79
N ILE A 91 6.82 -5.60 -3.31
CA ILE A 91 5.92 -4.75 -4.07
C ILE A 91 6.60 -3.44 -4.43
N VAL A 92 7.24 -2.78 -3.47
CA VAL A 92 7.94 -1.52 -3.70
C VAL A 92 9.04 -1.71 -4.76
N THR A 93 9.82 -2.77 -4.65
CA THR A 93 10.88 -3.07 -5.61
C THR A 93 10.31 -3.31 -7.00
N ALA A 94 9.27 -4.12 -7.11
CA ALA A 94 8.66 -4.43 -8.40
C ALA A 94 8.05 -3.18 -9.04
N GLU A 95 7.40 -2.33 -8.24
CA GLU A 95 6.78 -1.11 -8.76
C GLU A 95 7.82 -0.12 -9.27
N ARG A 96 8.97 -0.03 -8.62
CA ARG A 96 10.08 0.81 -9.10
C ARG A 96 10.57 0.37 -10.47
N LEU A 97 10.49 -0.92 -10.76
CA LEU A 97 10.92 -1.48 -12.04
C LEU A 97 9.82 -1.44 -13.10
N HIS A 98 8.61 -1.09 -12.71
CA HIS A 98 7.51 -1.00 -13.65
C HIS A 98 7.82 0.05 -14.73
N ARG A 99 7.55 -0.29 -15.99
CA ARG A 99 7.87 0.55 -17.13
C ARG A 99 7.39 2.00 -16.97
N GLU A 100 6.17 2.19 -16.46
CA GLU A 100 5.58 3.51 -16.30
C GLU A 100 6.26 4.35 -15.23
N ARG A 101 7.06 3.71 -14.37
CA ARG A 101 7.75 4.40 -13.27
C ARG A 101 9.23 4.63 -13.58
N GLN A 102 9.64 4.42 -14.82
CA GLN A 102 11.01 4.64 -15.26
C GLN A 102 11.04 5.74 -16.33
N PRO A 103 11.00 7.01 -15.90
CA PRO A 103 10.83 8.14 -16.83
C PRO A 103 11.95 8.29 -17.83
N TYR A 104 13.15 7.79 -17.55
CA TYR A 104 14.29 7.91 -18.46
C TYR A 104 14.43 6.72 -19.41
N LEU A 105 13.59 5.73 -19.29
CA LEU A 105 13.73 4.49 -20.07
C LEU A 105 13.55 4.75 -21.57
N MET A 106 12.59 5.56 -21.93
CA MET A 106 12.32 5.88 -23.32
C MET A 106 13.54 6.54 -23.99
N GLN A 107 14.15 7.50 -23.32
CA GLN A 107 15.32 8.17 -23.86
C GLN A 107 16.52 7.23 -23.94
N PHE A 108 16.71 6.41 -22.91
CA PHE A 108 17.76 5.40 -22.92
C PHE A 108 17.63 4.46 -24.13
N VAL A 109 16.41 3.99 -24.38
CA VAL A 109 16.14 3.09 -25.50
C VAL A 109 16.37 3.80 -26.84
N ARG A 110 15.95 5.06 -26.96
CA ARG A 110 16.20 5.83 -28.17
C ARG A 110 17.67 5.99 -28.46
N GLU A 111 18.47 6.30 -27.46
CA GLU A 111 19.92 6.41 -27.60
C GLU A 111 20.55 5.09 -27.96
N LEU A 112 20.06 4.01 -27.36
CA LEU A 112 20.57 2.66 -27.61
C LEU A 112 20.38 2.26 -29.08
N VAL A 113 19.19 2.48 -29.63
CA VAL A 113 18.88 2.07 -31.01
C VAL A 113 19.45 3.02 -32.06
N ALA A 114 19.72 4.29 -31.68
CA ALA A 114 20.28 5.28 -32.61
C ALA A 114 21.80 5.17 -32.71
N ARG A 115 22.45 4.38 -31.87
CA ARG A 115 23.88 4.25 -31.87
C ARG A 115 24.40 3.56 -33.13
N PRO A 116 25.30 4.18 -33.89
CA PRO A 116 25.95 3.46 -35.01
C PRO A 116 26.86 2.37 -34.44
N ASN A 117 26.98 1.33 -35.17
CA ASN A 117 27.84 0.20 -34.80
C ASN A 117 29.31 0.58 -34.79
#